data_031dc29d9f37b625dad0898b2f6ac557
#
_entry.id   031dc29d9f37b625dad0898b2f6ac557
#
_cell.length_a   1.000
_cell.length_b   1.000
_cell.length_c   1.000
_cell.angle_alpha   90.00
_cell.angle_beta   90.00
_cell.angle_gamma   90.00
#
_symmetry.space_group_name_H-M   'P 1'
#
loop_
_entity.id
_entity.type
_entity.pdbx_description
1 polymer ?
#
loop_
_entity_poly.entity_id
_entity_poly.type
_entity_poly.pdbx_seq_one_letter_code
_entity_poly.pdbx_strand_id
1 'polypeptide(L)'
;MSFGATSFLFTGDAERAEEQDLLDAGVNLQSTVLKVGHHGSDTSTSYPFLRAVAPQYAVISVGAGNSYGHPTEAVLSRLRDAGVTTFRTDMQGEITAVSDGQTVQFSTAKNAAAETLANAGAGQTANQAGGASSAAQTAGGAVNADAEAAGGVSIASADADGGNTDGAAGATASSYVLNTNSHKFHLPSCSSVDAISPKNRKDVNESREQIISEGYAPCKRCHP
;
A
#
# COMPACT_ATOMS: atom_id res chain seq x y z
N MET A 1 -6.75 -20.35 5.90
CA MET A 1 -5.86 -21.25 6.69
C MET A 1 -5.50 -20.52 7.98
N SER A 2 -5.78 -21.11 9.14
CA SER A 2 -5.53 -20.43 10.42
C SER A 2 -4.74 -21.34 11.35
N PHE A 3 -3.86 -20.72 12.16
CA PHE A 3 -3.11 -21.40 13.20
C PHE A 3 -2.94 -20.45 14.40
N GLY A 4 -3.57 -20.77 15.52
CA GLY A 4 -3.63 -19.89 16.68
C GLY A 4 -4.25 -18.52 16.35
N ALA A 5 -3.52 -17.45 16.64
CA ALA A 5 -3.92 -16.06 16.35
C ALA A 5 -3.52 -15.58 14.94
N THR A 6 -2.84 -16.41 14.14
CA THR A 6 -2.41 -16.07 12.79
C THR A 6 -3.25 -16.73 11.72
N SER A 7 -3.36 -16.09 10.57
CA SER A 7 -4.10 -16.63 9.43
C SER A 7 -3.49 -16.20 8.10
N PHE A 8 -3.68 -17.06 7.10
CA PHE A 8 -3.19 -16.86 5.74
C PHE A 8 -4.37 -16.96 4.77
N LEU A 9 -4.51 -16.00 3.88
CA LEU A 9 -5.50 -15.99 2.82
C LEU A 9 -4.80 -16.14 1.47
N PHE A 10 -5.27 -17.10 0.69
CA PHE A 10 -4.81 -17.38 -0.67
C PHE A 10 -6.02 -17.28 -1.59
N THR A 11 -6.00 -16.36 -2.53
CA THR A 11 -7.12 -16.07 -3.43
C THR A 11 -6.91 -16.59 -4.84
N GLY A 12 -5.74 -17.19 -5.13
CA GLY A 12 -5.41 -17.60 -6.48
C GLY A 12 -5.43 -16.41 -7.43
N ASP A 13 -6.13 -16.55 -8.52
CA ASP A 13 -6.30 -15.52 -9.55
C ASP A 13 -7.67 -14.82 -9.46
N ALA A 14 -8.28 -14.81 -8.25
CA ALA A 14 -9.51 -14.07 -8.02
C ALA A 14 -9.35 -12.61 -8.45
N GLU A 15 -10.31 -12.14 -9.23
CA GLU A 15 -10.44 -10.77 -9.70
C GLU A 15 -11.56 -10.04 -8.94
N ARG A 16 -11.92 -8.85 -9.39
CA ARG A 16 -12.90 -8.00 -8.67
C ARG A 16 -14.27 -8.64 -8.50
N ALA A 17 -14.69 -9.46 -9.46
CA ALA A 17 -16.00 -10.12 -9.37
C ALA A 17 -16.01 -11.16 -8.24
N GLU A 18 -14.99 -12.01 -8.19
CA GLU A 18 -14.84 -13.02 -7.15
C GLU A 18 -14.57 -12.39 -5.78
N GLU A 19 -13.81 -11.29 -5.74
CA GLU A 19 -13.61 -10.52 -4.51
C GLU A 19 -14.93 -9.94 -3.99
N GLN A 20 -15.77 -9.42 -4.90
CA GLN A 20 -17.09 -8.89 -4.55
C GLN A 20 -18.01 -10.00 -4.06
N ASP A 21 -18.02 -11.16 -4.70
CA ASP A 21 -18.79 -12.32 -4.25
C ASP A 21 -18.41 -12.73 -2.82
N LEU A 22 -17.11 -12.69 -2.48
CA LEU A 22 -16.63 -12.97 -1.13
C LEU A 22 -17.10 -11.92 -0.12
N LEU A 23 -17.10 -10.64 -0.50
CA LEU A 23 -17.59 -9.54 0.33
C LEU A 23 -19.11 -9.67 0.56
N ASP A 24 -19.86 -9.95 -0.50
CA ASP A 24 -21.32 -10.09 -0.45
C ASP A 24 -21.77 -11.33 0.36
N ALA A 25 -20.95 -12.38 0.34
CA ALA A 25 -21.16 -13.57 1.17
C ALA A 25 -20.99 -13.29 2.68
N GLY A 26 -20.42 -12.15 3.07
CA GLY A 26 -20.26 -11.75 4.46
C GLY A 26 -19.35 -12.66 5.28
N VAL A 27 -18.47 -13.42 4.61
CA VAL A 27 -17.52 -14.30 5.30
C VAL A 27 -16.40 -13.49 5.93
N ASN A 28 -15.87 -13.96 7.05
CA ASN A 28 -14.73 -13.31 7.68
C ASN A 28 -13.46 -13.51 6.82
N LEU A 29 -13.00 -12.44 6.21
CA LEU A 29 -11.81 -12.42 5.35
C LEU A 29 -10.54 -11.97 6.09
N GLN A 30 -10.65 -11.47 7.33
CA GLN A 30 -9.50 -10.98 8.09
C GLN A 30 -8.38 -12.01 8.14
N SER A 31 -7.17 -11.58 7.77
CA SER A 31 -6.02 -12.49 7.69
C SER A 31 -4.72 -11.77 7.96
N THR A 32 -3.82 -12.41 8.70
CA THR A 32 -2.51 -11.86 9.03
C THR A 32 -1.65 -11.69 7.77
N VAL A 33 -1.72 -12.66 6.86
CA VAL A 33 -0.95 -12.68 5.62
C VAL A 33 -1.89 -12.86 4.43
N LEU A 34 -1.77 -11.98 3.45
CA LEU A 34 -2.44 -12.09 2.16
C LEU A 34 -1.44 -12.52 1.08
N LYS A 35 -1.68 -13.66 0.43
CA LYS A 35 -1.08 -13.91 -0.88
C LYS A 35 -1.86 -13.10 -1.91
N VAL A 36 -1.24 -12.06 -2.45
CA VAL A 36 -1.85 -11.13 -3.39
C VAL A 36 -2.39 -11.89 -4.61
N GLY A 37 -3.63 -11.58 -4.97
CA GLY A 37 -4.33 -12.21 -6.08
C GLY A 37 -3.67 -11.92 -7.43
N HIS A 38 -3.82 -12.85 -8.35
CA HIS A 38 -3.44 -12.73 -9.76
C HIS A 38 -2.06 -12.10 -9.98
N HIS A 39 -1.07 -12.52 -9.18
CA HIS A 39 0.31 -12.06 -9.22
C HIS A 39 0.51 -10.53 -9.12
N GLY A 40 -0.48 -9.83 -8.60
CA GLY A 40 -0.49 -8.36 -8.53
C GLY A 40 -1.04 -7.67 -9.79
N SER A 41 -1.96 -8.35 -10.51
CA SER A 41 -2.77 -7.72 -11.55
C SER A 41 -3.60 -6.56 -11.01
N ASP A 42 -3.84 -5.52 -11.80
CA ASP A 42 -4.70 -4.41 -11.41
C ASP A 42 -6.19 -4.79 -11.31
N THR A 43 -6.57 -5.96 -11.86
CA THR A 43 -7.92 -6.52 -11.77
C THR A 43 -8.21 -7.18 -10.42
N SER A 44 -7.20 -7.40 -9.57
CA SER A 44 -7.30 -8.05 -8.27
C SER A 44 -6.92 -7.13 -7.12
N THR A 45 -7.11 -7.59 -5.89
CA THR A 45 -6.74 -6.91 -4.64
C THR A 45 -7.31 -5.49 -4.61
N SER A 46 -8.64 -5.39 -4.79
CA SER A 46 -9.38 -4.14 -4.75
C SER A 46 -9.32 -3.49 -3.37
N TYR A 47 -9.57 -2.18 -3.28
CA TYR A 47 -9.61 -1.49 -1.98
C TYR A 47 -10.65 -2.08 -1.01
N PRO A 48 -11.91 -2.37 -1.42
CA PRO A 48 -12.89 -2.99 -0.55
C PRO A 48 -12.40 -4.34 -0.02
N PHE A 49 -11.86 -5.18 -0.89
CA PHE A 49 -11.34 -6.48 -0.52
C PHE A 49 -10.14 -6.37 0.43
N LEU A 50 -9.15 -5.53 0.10
CA LEU A 50 -7.98 -5.31 0.94
C LEU A 50 -8.34 -4.78 2.33
N ARG A 51 -9.35 -3.92 2.43
CA ARG A 51 -9.88 -3.43 3.70
C ARG A 51 -10.56 -4.53 4.51
N ALA A 52 -11.31 -5.41 3.86
CA ALA A 52 -11.97 -6.53 4.54
C ALA A 52 -10.96 -7.57 5.04
N VAL A 53 -9.90 -7.80 4.28
CA VAL A 53 -8.81 -8.70 4.69
C VAL A 53 -7.94 -8.07 5.78
N ALA A 54 -7.71 -6.76 5.72
CA ALA A 54 -6.88 -5.98 6.65
C ALA A 54 -5.55 -6.68 7.00
N PRO A 55 -4.74 -7.09 6.01
CA PRO A 55 -3.57 -7.91 6.26
C PRO A 55 -2.44 -7.08 6.84
N GLN A 56 -1.67 -7.67 7.73
CA GLN A 56 -0.41 -7.10 8.23
C GLN A 56 0.71 -7.27 7.19
N TYR A 57 0.68 -8.39 6.50
CA TYR A 57 1.68 -8.76 5.48
C TYR A 57 1.03 -9.16 4.18
N ALA A 58 1.68 -8.82 3.07
CA ALA A 58 1.30 -9.28 1.74
C ALA A 58 2.49 -9.95 1.04
N VAL A 59 2.22 -11.02 0.31
CA VAL A 59 3.21 -11.70 -0.52
C VAL A 59 2.76 -11.68 -1.98
N ILE A 60 3.58 -11.12 -2.85
CA ILE A 60 3.36 -11.14 -4.30
C ILE A 60 4.28 -12.19 -4.91
N SER A 61 3.71 -13.28 -5.40
CA SER A 61 4.42 -14.32 -6.12
C SER A 61 4.41 -13.96 -7.60
N VAL A 62 5.53 -13.53 -8.14
CA VAL A 62 5.65 -13.01 -9.50
C VAL A 62 7.06 -13.23 -10.03
N GLY A 63 7.21 -13.51 -11.32
CA GLY A 63 8.51 -13.72 -11.97
C GLY A 63 9.21 -12.39 -12.29
N ALA A 64 10.50 -12.33 -12.08
CA ALA A 64 11.31 -11.22 -12.54
C ALA A 64 11.25 -11.11 -14.07
N GLY A 65 11.02 -9.89 -14.59
CA GLY A 65 10.94 -9.64 -16.03
C GLY A 65 9.73 -10.30 -16.72
N ASN A 66 8.65 -10.60 -15.99
CA ASN A 66 7.44 -11.14 -16.59
C ASN A 66 6.85 -10.18 -17.64
N SER A 67 6.26 -10.74 -18.70
CA SER A 67 5.70 -9.96 -19.81
C SER A 67 4.35 -9.31 -19.51
N TYR A 68 3.72 -9.66 -18.37
CA TYR A 68 2.41 -9.13 -17.98
C TYR A 68 2.49 -7.76 -17.31
N GLY A 69 3.69 -7.31 -16.93
CA GLY A 69 3.88 -6.07 -16.19
C GLY A 69 3.41 -6.15 -14.73
N HIS A 70 3.36 -7.35 -14.17
CA HIS A 70 3.00 -7.57 -12.77
C HIS A 70 4.22 -7.49 -11.86
N PRO A 71 4.05 -7.08 -10.59
CA PRO A 71 2.84 -6.46 -10.05
C PRO A 71 2.64 -5.07 -10.67
N THR A 72 1.38 -4.72 -10.90
CA THR A 72 1.06 -3.39 -11.42
C THR A 72 1.20 -2.33 -10.33
N GLU A 73 1.50 -1.11 -10.75
CA GLU A 73 1.57 0.00 -9.81
C GLU A 73 0.24 0.22 -9.07
N ALA A 74 -0.89 -0.09 -9.69
CA ALA A 74 -2.19 0.03 -9.06
C ALA A 74 -2.31 -0.85 -7.81
N VAL A 75 -1.80 -2.08 -7.85
CA VAL A 75 -1.77 -2.96 -6.66
C VAL A 75 -0.74 -2.47 -5.64
N LEU A 76 0.45 -2.08 -6.09
CA LEU A 76 1.49 -1.56 -5.17
C LEU A 76 1.01 -0.30 -4.45
N SER A 77 0.29 0.59 -5.13
CA SER A 77 -0.30 1.78 -4.52
C SER A 77 -1.33 1.41 -3.44
N ARG A 78 -2.23 0.45 -3.73
CA ARG A 78 -3.23 0.00 -2.74
C ARG A 78 -2.58 -0.58 -1.49
N LEU A 79 -1.53 -1.37 -1.64
CA LEU A 79 -0.79 -1.95 -0.52
C LEU A 79 -0.03 -0.88 0.29
N ARG A 80 0.54 0.13 -0.37
CA ARG A 80 1.15 1.30 0.30
C ARG A 80 0.12 2.08 1.10
N ASP A 81 -1.01 2.41 0.46
CA ASP A 81 -2.09 3.19 1.09
C ASP A 81 -2.67 2.46 2.31
N ALA A 82 -2.68 1.13 2.28
CA ALA A 82 -3.11 0.30 3.39
C ALA A 82 -2.01 0.04 4.45
N GLY A 83 -0.79 0.55 4.25
CA GLY A 83 0.34 0.35 5.19
C GLY A 83 0.79 -1.11 5.34
N VAL A 84 0.57 -1.94 4.32
CA VAL A 84 0.87 -3.38 4.37
C VAL A 84 2.34 -3.64 4.11
N THR A 85 3.01 -4.36 5.02
CA THR A 85 4.38 -4.85 4.77
C THR A 85 4.35 -5.90 3.66
N THR A 86 5.02 -5.61 2.55
CA THR A 86 4.91 -6.42 1.34
C THR A 86 6.22 -7.10 0.98
N PHE A 87 6.12 -8.35 0.58
CA PHE A 87 7.22 -9.17 0.05
C PHE A 87 6.96 -9.52 -1.41
N ARG A 88 8.03 -9.60 -2.24
CA ARG A 88 7.92 -9.88 -3.68
C ARG A 88 8.98 -10.87 -4.14
N THR A 89 8.54 -11.96 -4.81
CA THR A 89 9.47 -13.00 -5.26
C THR A 89 10.39 -12.56 -6.41
N ASP A 90 9.95 -11.62 -7.25
CA ASP A 90 10.80 -11.05 -8.33
C ASP A 90 12.01 -10.27 -7.79
N MET A 91 11.88 -9.67 -6.61
CA MET A 91 12.94 -8.90 -5.96
C MET A 91 13.70 -9.70 -4.91
N GLN A 92 13.01 -10.54 -4.15
CA GLN A 92 13.54 -11.18 -2.94
C GLN A 92 13.78 -12.68 -3.08
N GLY A 93 13.42 -13.28 -4.24
CA GLY A 93 13.57 -14.72 -4.51
C GLY A 93 12.55 -15.52 -3.71
N GLU A 94 12.97 -16.65 -3.17
CA GLU A 94 12.12 -17.47 -2.30
C GLU A 94 11.77 -16.67 -1.03
N ILE A 95 10.51 -16.75 -0.65
CA ILE A 95 9.97 -16.11 0.56
C ILE A 95 9.35 -17.21 1.41
N THR A 96 9.87 -17.40 2.60
CA THR A 96 9.34 -18.35 3.57
C THR A 96 8.66 -17.58 4.70
N ALA A 97 7.40 -17.90 4.97
CA ALA A 97 6.63 -17.37 6.08
C ALA A 97 6.36 -18.51 7.08
N VAL A 98 6.78 -18.34 8.31
CA VAL A 98 6.62 -19.34 9.38
C VAL A 98 5.80 -18.73 10.51
N SER A 99 4.73 -19.43 10.88
CA SER A 99 3.90 -19.06 12.02
C SER A 99 4.15 -19.99 13.21
N ASP A 100 4.25 -19.39 14.39
CA ASP A 100 4.25 -20.09 15.68
C ASP A 100 2.86 -20.09 16.35
N GLY A 101 1.84 -19.61 15.64
CA GLY A 101 0.47 -19.47 16.13
C GLY A 101 0.20 -18.14 16.85
N GLN A 102 1.20 -17.30 17.09
CA GLN A 102 1.09 -15.97 17.67
C GLN A 102 1.59 -14.89 16.70
N THR A 103 2.71 -15.16 16.05
CA THR A 103 3.40 -14.26 15.13
C THR A 103 3.75 -14.97 13.83
N VAL A 104 4.00 -14.19 12.77
CA VAL A 104 4.53 -14.68 11.51
C VAL A 104 5.90 -14.08 11.28
N GLN A 105 6.89 -14.95 11.05
CA GLN A 105 8.25 -14.56 10.70
C GLN A 105 8.51 -14.80 9.23
N PHE A 106 9.22 -13.88 8.59
CA PHE A 106 9.55 -13.97 7.18
C PHE A 106 11.07 -14.09 6.99
N SER A 107 11.45 -14.93 6.04
CA SER A 107 12.81 -14.97 5.51
C SER A 107 12.77 -14.93 3.99
N THR A 108 13.77 -14.31 3.39
CA THR A 108 13.91 -14.15 1.94
C THR A 108 15.26 -14.66 1.47
N ALA A 109 15.31 -15.24 0.29
CA ALA A 109 16.56 -15.80 -0.25
C ALA A 109 17.57 -14.71 -0.61
N LYS A 110 17.11 -13.49 -0.91
CA LYS A 110 17.96 -12.34 -1.27
C LYS A 110 17.24 -11.02 -0.97
N ASN A 111 17.99 -9.92 -0.95
CA ASN A 111 17.45 -8.55 -0.88
C ASN A 111 16.41 -8.33 0.24
N ALA A 112 16.71 -8.78 1.46
CA ALA A 112 15.77 -8.66 2.60
C ALA A 112 15.29 -7.22 2.83
N ALA A 113 16.14 -6.22 2.52
CA ALA A 113 15.83 -4.79 2.65
C ALA A 113 15.29 -4.15 1.35
N ALA A 114 14.79 -4.95 0.39
CA ALA A 114 14.26 -4.40 -0.85
C ALA A 114 13.05 -3.49 -0.61
N GLU A 115 13.00 -2.36 -1.30
CA GLU A 115 11.82 -1.47 -1.31
C GLU A 115 10.75 -2.06 -2.24
N THR A 116 10.05 -3.05 -1.75
CA THR A 116 9.12 -3.89 -2.52
C THR A 116 7.90 -3.14 -3.03
N LEU A 117 7.57 -2.01 -2.43
CA LEU A 117 6.48 -1.13 -2.84
C LEU A 117 6.94 0.08 -3.68
N ALA A 118 8.22 0.18 -4.01
CA ALA A 118 8.69 1.19 -4.97
C ALA A 118 8.02 1.00 -6.33
N ASN A 119 7.83 2.11 -7.06
CA ASN A 119 7.14 2.11 -8.36
C ASN A 119 7.73 1.07 -9.31
N ALA A 120 6.89 0.27 -9.94
CA ALA A 120 7.29 -0.78 -10.88
C ALA A 120 8.07 -0.25 -12.10
N GLY A 121 8.07 1.09 -12.33
CA GLY A 121 8.79 1.75 -13.42
C GLY A 121 10.11 2.41 -13.05
N ALA A 122 10.53 2.40 -11.78
CA ALA A 122 11.68 3.19 -11.33
C ALA A 122 12.98 2.39 -11.09
N GLY A 123 13.04 1.12 -11.43
CA GLY A 123 14.15 0.29 -10.99
C GLY A 123 14.64 -0.79 -11.94
N GLN A 124 15.02 -0.43 -13.16
CA GLN A 124 15.97 -1.26 -13.94
C GLN A 124 17.14 -0.42 -14.45
N THR A 125 17.91 0.14 -13.53
CA THR A 125 19.31 0.39 -13.77
C THR A 125 20.10 -0.57 -12.89
N ALA A 126 20.63 -1.60 -13.54
CA ALA A 126 21.55 -2.54 -12.95
C ALA A 126 22.73 -1.79 -12.33
N ASN A 127 22.96 -1.96 -11.05
CA ASN A 127 24.30 -1.76 -10.49
C ASN A 127 24.80 -3.13 -10.02
N GLN A 128 25.50 -3.79 -10.95
CA GLN A 128 26.42 -4.87 -10.61
C GLN A 128 27.71 -4.21 -10.11
N ALA A 129 27.97 -4.33 -8.85
CA ALA A 129 29.35 -4.34 -8.37
C ALA A 129 29.42 -5.21 -7.10
N GLY A 130 30.17 -6.25 -7.24
CA GLY A 130 30.39 -7.26 -6.24
C GLY A 130 31.21 -6.77 -5.04
N GLY A 131 31.25 -7.58 -4.01
CA GLY A 131 32.14 -7.42 -2.88
C GLY A 131 31.72 -8.29 -1.71
N ALA A 132 32.20 -9.52 -1.72
CA ALA A 132 32.23 -10.33 -0.52
C ALA A 132 33.15 -9.70 0.51
N SER A 133 32.77 -9.64 1.76
CA SER A 133 33.67 -9.98 2.86
C SER A 133 32.93 -10.11 4.18
N SER A 134 33.14 -11.26 4.77
CA SER A 134 33.00 -11.69 6.15
C SER A 134 33.65 -10.71 7.13
N ALA A 135 33.02 -10.49 8.28
CA ALA A 135 33.65 -10.68 9.58
C ALA A 135 32.68 -10.35 10.72
N ALA A 136 32.51 -11.31 11.58
CA ALA A 136 31.98 -11.19 12.92
C ALA A 136 32.93 -10.34 13.77
N GLN A 137 32.38 -9.55 14.70
CA GLN A 137 33.00 -9.38 16.01
C GLN A 137 32.00 -8.88 17.05
N THR A 138 32.17 -9.50 18.19
CA THR A 138 31.45 -9.49 19.45
C THR A 138 31.71 -8.25 20.30
N ALA A 139 30.71 -7.95 21.12
CA ALA A 139 30.75 -7.62 22.54
C ALA A 139 31.19 -6.22 23.03
N GLY A 140 30.36 -5.73 23.91
CA GLY A 140 30.82 -5.06 25.16
C GLY A 140 30.45 -3.59 25.28
N GLY A 141 29.40 -3.28 26.01
CA GLY A 141 29.55 -2.88 27.39
C GLY A 141 29.39 -1.39 27.66
N ALA A 142 28.33 -1.09 28.36
CA ALA A 142 28.23 -0.28 29.58
C ALA A 142 28.29 1.26 29.51
N VAL A 143 27.14 1.78 29.93
CA VAL A 143 26.80 2.80 30.97
C VAL A 143 27.47 4.17 31.01
N ASN A 144 26.62 5.12 31.22
CA ASN A 144 26.50 6.31 32.07
C ASN A 144 26.12 7.57 31.28
N ALA A 145 25.02 8.16 31.55
CA ALA A 145 24.47 8.92 32.65
C ALA A 145 24.89 10.41 32.67
N ASP A 146 23.86 11.24 32.83
CA ASP A 146 23.87 12.63 33.36
C ASP A 146 24.38 13.75 32.43
N ALA A 147 23.77 14.85 32.33
CA ALA A 147 22.90 15.70 33.09
C ALA A 147 22.63 17.00 32.29
N GLU A 148 21.46 17.57 32.44
CA GLU A 148 21.07 18.98 32.62
C GLU A 148 21.92 20.10 31.96
N ALA A 149 21.35 21.13 31.38
CA ALA A 149 20.46 22.15 31.84
C ALA A 149 20.21 23.21 30.73
N ALA A 150 19.03 23.64 30.60
CA ALA A 150 18.48 24.97 30.83
C ALA A 150 18.98 26.20 30.04
N GLY A 151 18.04 26.98 29.58
CA GLY A 151 18.08 28.40 29.26
C GLY A 151 17.76 28.71 27.81
N GLY A 152 16.73 29.35 27.43
CA GLY A 152 15.86 30.30 28.03
C GLY A 152 15.72 31.49 27.09
N VAL A 153 14.43 31.80 26.70
CA VAL A 153 13.89 33.14 26.51
C VAL A 153 14.49 33.96 25.35
N SER A 154 13.78 34.61 24.46
CA SER A 154 12.55 35.37 24.44
C SER A 154 12.27 35.97 23.06
N ILE A 155 10.98 36.05 22.74
CA ILE A 155 10.14 37.16 22.25
C ILE A 155 10.66 38.04 21.10
N ALA A 156 9.86 38.29 20.08
CA ALA A 156 8.73 39.20 19.90
C ALA A 156 8.24 39.12 18.45
N SER A 157 6.98 38.86 18.18
CA SER A 157 5.91 39.83 17.85
C SER A 157 6.16 40.60 16.54
N ALA A 158 5.26 40.65 15.58
CA ALA A 158 3.91 41.05 15.55
C ALA A 158 3.28 40.81 14.19
N ASP A 159 2.00 40.49 14.19
CA ASP A 159 0.81 41.08 13.57
C ASP A 159 0.69 40.94 12.04
N ALA A 160 -0.40 40.61 11.43
CA ALA A 160 -1.80 40.59 11.79
C ALA A 160 -2.59 39.82 10.75
N ASP A 161 -3.65 39.20 11.21
CA ASP A 161 -5.03 39.27 10.77
C ASP A 161 -5.54 38.30 9.72
N GLY A 162 -6.67 37.68 10.10
CA GLY A 162 -7.59 37.02 9.22
C GLY A 162 -8.07 35.67 9.73
N GLY A 163 -8.86 35.68 10.77
CA GLY A 163 -9.50 34.56 11.42
C GLY A 163 -10.19 33.58 10.47
N ASN A 164 -10.19 32.33 10.84
CA ASN A 164 -11.43 31.58 10.94
C ASN A 164 -11.30 30.40 11.90
N THR A 165 -12.30 30.35 12.71
CA THR A 165 -12.62 29.47 13.80
C THR A 165 -12.70 28.02 13.46
N ASP A 166 -12.30 27.22 14.45
CA ASP A 166 -12.66 25.85 14.79
C ASP A 166 -13.86 25.22 14.07
N GLY A 167 -13.66 23.97 13.67
CA GLY A 167 -14.75 23.09 13.36
C GLY A 167 -14.30 21.71 12.87
N ALA A 168 -14.38 20.74 13.77
CA ALA A 168 -14.63 19.31 13.52
C ALA A 168 -14.26 18.77 12.12
N ALA A 169 -13.44 17.73 12.08
CA ALA A 169 -13.19 16.87 10.93
C ALA A 169 -14.50 16.32 10.34
N GLY A 170 -15.17 17.12 9.53
CA GLY A 170 -16.19 16.69 8.59
C GLY A 170 -15.48 16.42 7.28
N ALA A 171 -15.62 15.21 6.75
CA ALA A 171 -15.20 14.86 5.41
C ALA A 171 -15.79 15.88 4.43
N THR A 172 -14.99 16.80 3.94
CA THR A 172 -15.42 17.78 2.94
C THR A 172 -15.65 17.02 1.65
N ALA A 173 -16.92 16.96 1.23
CA ALA A 173 -17.27 16.45 -0.07
C ALA A 173 -16.54 17.29 -1.13
N SER A 174 -15.63 16.65 -1.86
CA SER A 174 -14.89 17.25 -2.96
C SER A 174 -15.46 16.76 -4.27
N SER A 175 -15.43 17.59 -5.32
CA SER A 175 -15.85 17.17 -6.65
C SER A 175 -14.77 16.30 -7.30
N TYR A 176 -15.15 15.11 -7.74
CA TYR A 176 -14.28 14.21 -8.49
C TYR A 176 -14.94 13.73 -9.77
N VAL A 177 -14.13 13.28 -10.71
CA VAL A 177 -14.58 12.65 -11.95
C VAL A 177 -14.14 11.19 -11.94
N LEU A 178 -15.12 10.29 -11.94
CA LEU A 178 -14.89 8.85 -12.00
C LEU A 178 -14.81 8.37 -13.44
N ASN A 179 -13.85 7.49 -13.71
CA ASN A 179 -13.82 6.69 -14.92
C ASN A 179 -14.27 5.27 -14.59
N THR A 180 -15.52 4.95 -14.90
CA THR A 180 -16.13 3.66 -14.55
C THR A 180 -15.53 2.48 -15.31
N ASN A 181 -14.83 2.73 -16.42
CA ASN A 181 -14.14 1.67 -17.17
C ASN A 181 -12.77 1.31 -16.56
N SER A 182 -12.02 2.31 -16.12
CA SER A 182 -10.67 2.08 -15.55
C SER A 182 -10.66 2.06 -14.03
N HIS A 183 -11.81 2.30 -13.39
CA HIS A 183 -11.97 2.43 -11.94
C HIS A 183 -10.96 3.41 -11.32
N LYS A 184 -10.77 4.54 -11.99
CA LYS A 184 -9.95 5.65 -11.49
C LYS A 184 -10.79 6.88 -11.27
N PHE A 185 -10.42 7.65 -10.24
CA PHE A 185 -11.02 8.97 -10.03
C PHE A 185 -9.96 10.07 -10.17
N HIS A 186 -10.44 11.24 -10.57
CA HIS A 186 -9.62 12.38 -10.98
C HIS A 186 -10.15 13.65 -10.34
N LEU A 187 -9.26 14.63 -10.17
CA LEU A 187 -9.70 16.01 -9.99
C LEU A 187 -10.38 16.49 -11.28
N PRO A 188 -11.41 17.36 -11.22
CA PRO A 188 -12.07 17.89 -12.42
C PRO A 188 -11.11 18.58 -13.39
N SER A 189 -10.03 19.18 -12.89
CA SER A 189 -8.98 19.85 -13.67
C SER A 189 -7.95 18.91 -14.30
N CYS A 190 -8.08 17.61 -14.11
CA CYS A 190 -7.11 16.66 -14.62
C CYS A 190 -7.21 16.51 -16.15
N SER A 191 -6.10 16.70 -16.86
CA SER A 191 -6.05 16.54 -18.32
C SER A 191 -6.43 15.14 -18.83
N SER A 192 -6.50 14.14 -17.94
CA SER A 192 -7.00 12.81 -18.30
C SER A 192 -8.52 12.73 -18.36
N VAL A 193 -9.25 13.72 -17.82
CA VAL A 193 -10.70 13.75 -17.79
C VAL A 193 -11.28 13.90 -19.21
N ASP A 194 -10.65 14.72 -20.03
CA ASP A 194 -11.09 14.96 -21.42
C ASP A 194 -10.97 13.70 -22.31
N ALA A 195 -10.10 12.77 -21.93
CA ALA A 195 -9.94 11.50 -22.63
C ALA A 195 -10.92 10.41 -22.16
N ILE A 196 -11.74 10.67 -21.14
CA ILE A 196 -12.73 9.72 -20.66
C ILE A 196 -13.96 9.76 -21.59
N SER A 197 -14.29 8.61 -22.19
CA SER A 197 -15.52 8.50 -22.98
C SER A 197 -16.75 8.91 -22.15
N PRO A 198 -17.68 9.69 -22.69
CA PRO A 198 -18.86 10.18 -21.94
C PRO A 198 -19.66 9.07 -21.24
N LYS A 199 -19.74 7.87 -21.82
CA LYS A 199 -20.43 6.72 -21.22
C LYS A 199 -19.74 6.16 -19.98
N ASN A 200 -18.46 6.45 -19.79
CA ASN A 200 -17.63 5.95 -18.68
C ASN A 200 -17.29 7.06 -17.68
N ARG A 201 -17.81 8.27 -17.89
CA ARG A 201 -17.58 9.41 -17.01
C ARG A 201 -18.75 9.59 -16.05
N LYS A 202 -18.44 9.71 -14.75
CA LYS A 202 -19.39 10.06 -13.70
C LYS A 202 -18.77 11.16 -12.84
N ASP A 203 -19.43 12.32 -12.78
CA ASP A 203 -19.01 13.40 -11.88
C ASP A 203 -19.71 13.20 -10.53
N VAL A 204 -18.96 13.26 -9.44
CA VAL A 204 -19.44 13.00 -8.07
C VAL A 204 -18.97 14.05 -7.10
N ASN A 205 -19.76 14.27 -6.04
CA ASN A 205 -19.41 15.11 -4.90
C ASN A 205 -19.40 14.22 -3.65
N GLU A 206 -18.38 13.43 -3.54
CA GLU A 206 -18.22 12.44 -2.48
C GLU A 206 -16.86 12.62 -1.80
N SER A 207 -16.68 12.08 -0.60
CA SER A 207 -15.37 12.10 0.02
C SER A 207 -14.40 11.15 -0.71
N ARG A 208 -13.12 11.46 -0.65
CA ARG A 208 -12.07 10.61 -1.23
C ARG A 208 -12.15 9.17 -0.68
N GLU A 209 -12.40 9.06 0.61
CA GLU A 209 -12.53 7.77 1.31
C GLU A 209 -13.73 6.98 0.81
N GLN A 210 -14.84 7.64 0.54
CA GLN A 210 -16.05 7.01 0.00
C GLN A 210 -15.80 6.47 -1.41
N ILE A 211 -15.20 7.27 -2.30
CA ILE A 211 -14.86 6.86 -3.66
C ILE A 211 -13.89 5.66 -3.65
N ILE A 212 -12.91 5.68 -2.74
CA ILE A 212 -11.99 4.55 -2.55
C ILE A 212 -12.75 3.32 -2.05
N SER A 213 -13.73 3.50 -1.15
CA SER A 213 -14.55 2.40 -0.65
C SER A 213 -15.41 1.75 -1.74
N GLU A 214 -15.77 2.50 -2.78
CA GLU A 214 -16.47 2.04 -3.97
C GLU A 214 -15.55 1.33 -4.99
N GLY A 215 -14.27 1.17 -4.67
CA GLY A 215 -13.31 0.43 -5.50
C GLY A 215 -12.58 1.27 -6.54
N TYR A 216 -12.67 2.61 -6.47
CA TYR A 216 -11.91 3.46 -7.37
C TYR A 216 -10.51 3.77 -6.83
N ALA A 217 -9.53 3.80 -7.70
CA ALA A 217 -8.16 4.20 -7.39
C ALA A 217 -7.90 5.67 -7.78
N PRO A 218 -7.08 6.41 -7.00
CA PRO A 218 -6.72 7.77 -7.37
C PRO A 218 -5.91 7.82 -8.67
N CYS A 219 -6.13 8.85 -9.47
CA CYS A 219 -5.34 9.09 -10.68
C CYS A 219 -3.93 9.53 -10.32
N LYS A 220 -2.92 8.87 -10.88
CA LYS A 220 -1.50 9.18 -10.64
C LYS A 220 -1.03 10.52 -11.23
N ARG A 221 -1.79 11.11 -12.14
CA ARG A 221 -1.41 12.40 -12.76
C ARG A 221 -1.85 13.59 -11.94
N CYS A 222 -3.05 13.54 -11.36
CA CYS A 222 -3.59 14.65 -10.59
C CYS A 222 -3.61 14.42 -9.08
N HIS A 223 -3.30 13.21 -8.61
CA HIS A 223 -3.25 12.84 -7.19
C HIS A 223 -4.45 13.38 -6.39
N PRO A 224 -5.68 12.98 -6.76
CA PRO A 224 -6.90 13.46 -6.14
C PRO A 224 -7.06 12.99 -4.69
#